data_9355ab4643954956b78c0f76a0bde3c2
#
_entry.id   9355ab4643954956b78c0f76a0bde3c2
#
_cell.length_a   1.000
_cell.length_b   1.000
_cell.length_c   1.000
_cell.angle_alpha   90.00
_cell.angle_beta   90.00
_cell.angle_gamma   90.00
#
_symmetry.space_group_name_H-M   'P 1'
#
loop_
_entity.id
_entity.type
_entity.pdbx_description
1 polymer ?
#
loop_
_entity_poly.entity_id
_entity_poly.type
_entity_poly.pdbx_seq_one_letter_code
_entity_poly.pdbx_strand_id
1 'polypeptide(L)'
;MLLCCVSFICCSNGKSGEDEGLQPAMSMKILTSSASSVTLRVESVNASHYRILCAATNDESSRTARQVFDEGKTYTGNRIVIDGLSKLTTYTVFAVACNDKGDFGTLQSVKFTTEATDPTMYAWEQSRGGILSFSDLVLCYGGSSHRTPYRWDKQRFAPFVTYTDKQGKEHWLFDSFLAIEFQVTSSIDSKPYSYMVGLKLTSAAKPQWQELIDYWFDKDNGINALEEAVKEAAQRMGTPPSKRKVVMIMPDPIIYREYADESASTVYWGELNGRTMNFANAQDRTAVYKWYIDQVRKKFNETNYQYVELAGFYIISEDLTTPSYGWNNELKRSDEIIPPIAEYLNSLNECLCWIPYNRASGYNKWTDFGINYAYMQPNHFWDDKNEHPLPRFFSDIKANNLCLLYTSPSPRDPKTS
;
A
#
# COMPACT_ATOMS: atom_id res chain seq x y z
N MET A 1 6.24 21.91 12.53
CA MET A 1 5.00 22.37 13.17
C MET A 1 4.53 23.62 12.43
N LEU A 2 3.70 23.46 11.45
CA LEU A 2 2.82 24.53 10.97
C LEU A 2 1.64 23.86 10.25
N LEU A 3 0.54 23.79 10.99
CA LEU A 3 -0.76 23.34 10.51
C LEU A 3 -1.30 24.41 9.56
N CYS A 4 -1.50 24.07 8.29
CA CYS A 4 -2.28 24.88 7.39
C CYS A 4 -3.69 24.28 7.31
N CYS A 5 -4.50 24.55 8.34
CA CYS A 5 -5.94 24.35 8.27
C CYS A 5 -6.52 25.46 7.38
N VAL A 6 -7.00 25.11 6.19
CA VAL A 6 -7.85 25.99 5.41
C VAL A 6 -9.25 25.94 6.00
N SER A 7 -9.52 26.83 6.97
CA SER A 7 -10.88 27.08 7.46
C SER A 7 -11.57 28.02 6.47
N PHE A 8 -12.63 27.56 5.83
CA PHE A 8 -13.53 28.44 5.10
C PHE A 8 -14.31 29.28 6.10
N ILE A 9 -13.92 30.54 6.28
CA ILE A 9 -14.74 31.53 6.99
C ILE A 9 -15.62 32.22 5.95
N CYS A 10 -16.89 31.88 6.02
CA CYS A 10 -17.93 32.62 5.30
C CYS A 10 -18.35 33.80 6.17
N CYS A 11 -17.85 34.99 5.90
CA CYS A 11 -18.39 36.24 6.48
C CYS A 11 -19.39 36.81 5.53
N SER A 12 -20.69 36.69 5.86
CA SER A 12 -21.76 37.40 5.22
C SER A 12 -21.81 38.84 5.75
N ASN A 13 -21.49 39.81 4.90
CA ASN A 13 -22.04 41.18 5.05
C ASN A 13 -22.60 41.60 3.70
N GLY A 14 -23.93 41.79 3.70
CA GLY A 14 -24.67 42.13 2.52
C GLY A 14 -24.32 43.52 1.96
N LYS A 15 -24.05 43.53 0.65
CA LYS A 15 -24.38 44.63 -0.25
C LYS A 15 -24.69 44.05 -1.62
N SER A 16 -25.72 44.59 -2.21
CA SER A 16 -26.34 44.25 -3.48
C SER A 16 -25.39 44.26 -4.68
N GLY A 17 -25.43 43.21 -5.50
CA GLY A 17 -25.39 43.24 -6.94
C GLY A 17 -24.05 43.52 -7.60
N GLU A 18 -23.22 42.47 -7.68
CA GLU A 18 -22.40 42.12 -8.82
C GLU A 18 -22.06 40.66 -8.59
N ASP A 19 -22.13 39.85 -9.65
CA ASP A 19 -21.79 38.42 -9.61
C ASP A 19 -20.27 38.31 -9.36
N GLU A 20 -19.83 38.40 -8.10
CA GLU A 20 -18.46 38.14 -7.70
C GLU A 20 -18.20 36.66 -7.98
N GLY A 21 -17.73 36.41 -9.19
CA GLY A 21 -17.34 35.04 -9.60
C GLY A 21 -16.40 34.43 -8.57
N LEU A 22 -16.87 33.37 -7.92
CA LEU A 22 -16.07 32.63 -6.92
C LEU A 22 -14.72 32.34 -7.49
N GLN A 23 -13.65 32.82 -6.85
CA GLN A 23 -12.27 32.64 -7.33
C GLN A 23 -11.92 31.16 -7.45
N PRO A 24 -11.17 30.75 -8.49
CA PRO A 24 -10.67 29.40 -8.61
C PRO A 24 -9.78 29.03 -7.43
N ALA A 25 -9.97 27.84 -6.88
CA ALA A 25 -9.16 27.34 -5.79
C ALA A 25 -8.72 25.89 -6.06
N MET A 26 -7.55 25.51 -5.56
CA MET A 26 -7.06 24.14 -5.68
C MET A 26 -6.22 23.73 -4.47
N SER A 27 -6.15 22.42 -4.28
CA SER A 27 -5.11 21.77 -3.51
C SER A 27 -4.43 20.70 -4.38
N MET A 28 -3.17 20.40 -4.11
CA MET A 28 -2.45 19.34 -4.80
C MET A 28 -1.58 18.52 -3.85
N LYS A 29 -1.46 17.25 -4.16
CA LYS A 29 -0.52 16.36 -3.47
C LYS A 29 0.14 15.40 -4.46
N ILE A 30 1.34 14.94 -4.10
CA ILE A 30 2.06 13.95 -4.88
C ILE A 30 1.38 12.60 -4.65
N LEU A 31 1.07 11.91 -5.75
CA LEU A 31 0.67 10.51 -5.73
C LEU A 31 1.89 9.60 -5.83
N THR A 32 2.72 9.83 -6.84
CA THR A 32 3.95 9.05 -7.04
C THR A 32 5.01 9.89 -7.71
N SER A 33 6.27 9.51 -7.53
CA SER A 33 7.41 9.99 -8.31
C SER A 33 8.18 8.80 -8.88
N SER A 34 8.85 9.02 -10.00
CA SER A 34 9.78 8.10 -10.64
C SER A 34 11.13 8.79 -10.84
N ALA A 35 12.05 8.15 -11.58
CA ALA A 35 13.30 8.78 -11.94
C ALA A 35 13.13 9.95 -12.93
N SER A 36 12.04 9.96 -13.70
CA SER A 36 11.83 10.88 -14.82
C SER A 36 10.49 11.63 -14.78
N SER A 37 9.62 11.35 -13.80
CA SER A 37 8.28 11.97 -13.73
C SER A 37 7.75 12.11 -12.31
N VAL A 38 6.69 12.92 -12.16
CA VAL A 38 5.85 12.98 -10.96
C VAL A 38 4.39 12.99 -11.36
N THR A 39 3.57 12.28 -10.61
CA THR A 39 2.10 12.32 -10.73
C THR A 39 1.51 13.06 -9.55
N LEU A 40 0.63 14.01 -9.83
CA LEU A 40 -0.07 14.82 -8.85
C LEU A 40 -1.56 14.47 -8.86
N ARG A 41 -2.17 14.44 -7.68
CA ARG A 41 -3.62 14.54 -7.52
C ARG A 41 -3.97 15.99 -7.23
N VAL A 42 -4.96 16.49 -7.96
CA VAL A 42 -5.48 17.85 -7.80
C VAL A 42 -6.95 17.78 -7.43
N GLU A 43 -7.33 18.56 -6.44
CA GLU A 43 -8.72 18.81 -6.08
C GLU A 43 -8.97 20.31 -6.22
N SER A 44 -10.07 20.69 -6.87
CA SER A 44 -10.32 22.10 -7.17
C SER A 44 -11.79 22.46 -7.11
N VAL A 45 -12.04 23.77 -6.94
CA VAL A 45 -13.37 24.40 -6.95
C VAL A 45 -13.31 25.58 -7.90
N ASN A 46 -14.32 25.72 -8.77
CA ASN A 46 -14.46 26.82 -9.75
C ASN A 46 -13.28 26.94 -10.75
N ALA A 47 -12.59 25.82 -11.03
CA ALA A 47 -11.47 25.77 -11.96
C ALA A 47 -11.82 24.90 -13.16
N SER A 48 -11.45 25.34 -14.34
CA SER A 48 -11.52 24.57 -15.59
C SER A 48 -10.18 23.96 -15.99
N HIS A 49 -9.09 24.59 -15.57
CA HIS A 49 -7.74 24.13 -15.86
C HIS A 49 -6.76 24.65 -14.79
N TYR A 50 -5.51 24.22 -14.91
CA TYR A 50 -4.41 24.61 -14.04
C TYR A 50 -3.24 25.10 -14.84
N ARG A 51 -2.53 26.11 -14.32
CA ARG A 51 -1.22 26.52 -14.83
C ARG A 51 -0.17 25.99 -13.86
N ILE A 52 0.77 25.20 -14.35
CA ILE A 52 1.75 24.50 -13.53
C ILE A 52 3.16 24.77 -14.06
N LEU A 53 4.06 25.10 -13.14
CA LEU A 53 5.49 25.26 -13.37
C LEU A 53 6.25 24.33 -12.45
N CYS A 54 7.14 23.49 -12.99
CA CYS A 54 8.01 22.60 -12.22
C CYS A 54 9.45 23.07 -12.36
N ALA A 55 10.10 23.41 -11.26
CA ALA A 55 11.46 23.92 -11.24
C ALA A 55 12.36 23.08 -10.33
N ALA A 56 13.62 22.84 -10.74
CA ALA A 56 14.61 22.23 -9.88
C ALA A 56 14.93 23.15 -8.69
N THR A 57 15.13 22.58 -7.50
CA THR A 57 15.28 23.35 -6.26
C THR A 57 16.54 24.25 -6.20
N ASN A 58 17.48 24.08 -7.12
CA ASN A 58 18.60 25.02 -7.27
C ASN A 58 18.15 26.42 -7.72
N ASP A 59 16.90 26.54 -8.19
CA ASP A 59 16.23 27.80 -8.47
C ASP A 59 15.30 28.16 -7.31
N GLU A 60 15.85 28.61 -6.18
CA GLU A 60 15.10 28.98 -4.97
C GLU A 60 14.30 30.29 -5.09
N SER A 61 14.17 30.85 -6.29
CA SER A 61 13.35 32.03 -6.49
C SER A 61 11.90 31.71 -6.14
N SER A 62 11.37 32.41 -5.16
CA SER A 62 9.94 32.35 -4.81
C SER A 62 9.12 32.80 -6.01
N ARG A 63 8.26 31.92 -6.52
CA ARG A 63 7.35 32.24 -7.65
C ARG A 63 6.11 32.93 -7.10
N THR A 64 5.60 33.90 -7.85
CA THR A 64 4.28 34.49 -7.57
C THR A 64 3.18 33.77 -8.35
N ALA A 65 1.95 33.85 -7.86
CA ALA A 65 0.80 33.27 -8.56
C ALA A 65 0.68 33.80 -10.02
N ARG A 66 0.99 35.07 -10.22
CA ARG A 66 0.97 35.71 -11.54
C ARG A 66 2.05 35.13 -12.48
N GLN A 67 3.26 34.92 -11.99
CA GLN A 67 4.31 34.28 -12.79
C GLN A 67 3.93 32.85 -13.21
N VAL A 68 3.37 32.06 -12.27
CA VAL A 68 2.94 30.70 -12.60
C VAL A 68 1.76 30.71 -13.59
N PHE A 69 0.84 31.65 -13.48
CA PHE A 69 -0.23 31.84 -14.46
C PHE A 69 0.32 32.16 -15.86
N ASP A 70 1.29 33.05 -15.96
CA ASP A 70 1.84 33.49 -17.24
C ASP A 70 2.77 32.44 -17.88
N GLU A 71 3.67 31.84 -17.11
CA GLU A 71 4.75 30.97 -17.58
C GLU A 71 4.43 29.47 -17.53
N GLY A 72 3.51 29.02 -16.67
CA GLY A 72 3.20 27.63 -16.44
C GLY A 72 2.58 26.94 -17.66
N LYS A 73 2.77 25.62 -17.79
CA LYS A 73 2.04 24.81 -18.76
C LYS A 73 0.61 24.58 -18.33
N THR A 74 -0.30 24.43 -19.29
CA THR A 74 -1.72 24.16 -19.01
C THR A 74 -1.97 22.67 -18.81
N TYR A 75 -2.72 22.34 -17.77
CA TYR A 75 -3.16 20.97 -17.44
C TYR A 75 -4.65 20.97 -17.09
N THR A 76 -5.29 19.82 -17.28
CA THR A 76 -6.69 19.58 -16.96
C THR A 76 -6.84 18.23 -16.24
N GLY A 77 -8.00 18.04 -15.59
CA GLY A 77 -8.28 16.79 -14.87
C GLY A 77 -7.72 16.77 -13.44
N ASN A 78 -8.05 15.74 -12.70
CA ASN A 78 -7.67 15.59 -11.29
C ASN A 78 -6.37 14.80 -11.07
N ARG A 79 -5.78 14.27 -12.14
CA ARG A 79 -4.51 13.54 -12.16
C ARG A 79 -3.60 14.13 -13.23
N ILE A 80 -2.48 14.68 -12.80
CA ILE A 80 -1.55 15.41 -13.66
C ILE A 80 -0.19 14.71 -13.61
N VAL A 81 0.34 14.37 -14.78
CA VAL A 81 1.69 13.81 -14.92
C VAL A 81 2.61 14.90 -15.47
N ILE A 82 3.74 15.11 -14.80
CA ILE A 82 4.85 15.95 -15.24
C ILE A 82 6.03 15.03 -15.52
N ASP A 83 6.47 14.96 -16.75
CA ASP A 83 7.56 14.10 -17.26
C ASP A 83 8.80 14.91 -17.70
N GLY A 84 9.83 14.19 -18.14
CA GLY A 84 11.08 14.79 -18.60
C GLY A 84 11.97 15.33 -17.49
N LEU A 85 11.80 14.83 -16.25
CA LEU A 85 12.57 15.24 -15.10
C LEU A 85 13.92 14.49 -15.03
N SER A 86 14.91 15.10 -14.38
CA SER A 86 16.21 14.48 -14.09
C SER A 86 16.12 13.63 -12.83
N LYS A 87 16.76 12.46 -12.83
CA LYS A 87 16.82 11.57 -11.66
C LYS A 87 17.57 12.20 -10.48
N LEU A 88 17.24 11.75 -9.24
CA LEU A 88 17.87 12.17 -7.98
C LEU A 88 17.88 13.70 -7.82
N THR A 89 16.91 14.38 -8.39
CA THR A 89 16.81 15.84 -8.41
C THR A 89 15.59 16.29 -7.63
N THR A 90 15.77 17.26 -6.75
CA THR A 90 14.67 17.86 -6.00
C THR A 90 14.00 18.94 -6.84
N TYR A 91 12.70 18.86 -6.97
CA TYR A 91 11.85 19.81 -7.68
C TYR A 91 10.81 20.45 -6.75
N THR A 92 10.41 21.66 -7.11
CA THR A 92 9.21 22.29 -6.58
C THR A 92 8.22 22.47 -7.73
N VAL A 93 7.01 21.96 -7.54
CA VAL A 93 5.88 22.21 -8.43
C VAL A 93 5.10 23.39 -7.87
N PHE A 94 4.90 24.41 -8.68
CA PHE A 94 4.08 25.56 -8.41
C PHE A 94 2.83 25.49 -9.30
N ALA A 95 1.64 25.73 -8.74
CA ALA A 95 0.40 25.66 -9.49
C ALA A 95 -0.60 26.73 -9.07
N VAL A 96 -1.41 27.17 -10.02
CA VAL A 96 -2.59 27.99 -9.78
C VAL A 96 -3.79 27.39 -10.52
N ALA A 97 -4.96 27.40 -9.88
CA ALA A 97 -6.22 27.06 -10.52
C ALA A 97 -6.70 28.22 -11.39
N CYS A 98 -7.25 27.95 -12.55
CA CYS A 98 -7.73 28.94 -13.50
C CYS A 98 -9.16 28.61 -13.95
N ASN A 99 -9.95 29.65 -14.27
CA ASN A 99 -11.25 29.50 -14.88
C ASN A 99 -11.27 30.03 -16.35
N ASP A 100 -12.34 29.79 -17.07
CA ASP A 100 -12.46 30.22 -18.47
C ASP A 100 -12.61 31.73 -18.67
N LYS A 101 -12.81 32.49 -17.57
CA LYS A 101 -12.84 33.94 -17.57
C LYS A 101 -11.47 34.61 -17.50
N GLY A 102 -10.40 33.76 -17.25
CA GLY A 102 -9.04 34.26 -17.09
C GLY A 102 -8.66 34.62 -15.65
N ASP A 103 -9.54 34.34 -14.68
CA ASP A 103 -9.21 34.51 -13.28
C ASP A 103 -8.35 33.33 -12.79
N PHE A 104 -7.47 33.60 -11.85
CA PHE A 104 -6.64 32.56 -11.22
C PHE A 104 -6.61 32.70 -9.70
N GLY A 105 -6.45 31.57 -9.01
CA GLY A 105 -6.48 31.47 -7.56
C GLY A 105 -5.12 31.68 -6.90
N THR A 106 -5.05 31.29 -5.63
CA THR A 106 -3.83 31.39 -4.83
C THR A 106 -2.79 30.38 -5.28
N LEU A 107 -1.51 30.75 -5.15
CA LEU A 107 -0.39 29.87 -5.45
C LEU A 107 -0.37 28.66 -4.49
N GLN A 108 -0.25 27.48 -5.06
CA GLN A 108 0.03 26.25 -4.35
C GLN A 108 1.42 25.76 -4.73
N SER A 109 2.11 25.10 -3.80
CA SER A 109 3.39 24.46 -4.09
C SER A 109 3.56 23.16 -3.35
N VAL A 110 4.28 22.21 -3.99
CA VAL A 110 4.69 20.95 -3.37
C VAL A 110 6.09 20.58 -3.84
N LYS A 111 6.90 20.07 -2.92
CA LYS A 111 8.30 19.71 -3.15
C LYS A 111 8.46 18.19 -3.14
N PHE A 112 9.30 17.66 -4.05
CA PHE A 112 9.62 16.24 -4.12
C PHE A 112 11.03 16.03 -4.67
N THR A 113 11.54 14.80 -4.52
CA THR A 113 12.80 14.37 -5.14
C THR A 113 12.50 13.17 -6.03
N THR A 114 12.96 13.22 -7.29
CA THR A 114 12.88 12.10 -8.24
C THR A 114 13.71 10.92 -7.77
N GLU A 115 13.33 9.73 -8.18
CA GLU A 115 13.99 8.48 -7.78
C GLU A 115 15.28 8.22 -8.57
N ALA A 116 16.07 7.25 -8.13
CA ALA A 116 17.33 6.89 -8.79
C ALA A 116 17.10 6.17 -10.12
N THR A 117 16.03 5.37 -10.19
CA THR A 117 15.67 4.54 -11.34
C THR A 117 14.17 4.50 -11.52
N ASP A 118 13.72 4.31 -12.73
CA ASP A 118 12.33 3.98 -13.01
C ASP A 118 12.05 2.50 -12.65
N PRO A 119 10.77 2.13 -12.42
CA PRO A 119 10.41 0.75 -12.16
C PRO A 119 10.87 -0.17 -13.28
N THR A 120 11.43 -1.32 -12.92
CA THR A 120 11.80 -2.35 -13.91
C THR A 120 10.59 -3.26 -14.15
N MET A 121 10.12 -3.30 -15.39
CA MET A 121 9.12 -4.27 -15.84
C MET A 121 9.81 -5.55 -16.29
N TYR A 122 9.51 -6.68 -15.66
CA TYR A 122 9.99 -7.98 -16.08
C TYR A 122 9.14 -8.55 -17.22
N ALA A 123 9.70 -9.46 -18.00
CA ALA A 123 9.02 -10.05 -19.17
C ALA A 123 7.69 -10.74 -18.79
N TRP A 124 7.63 -11.38 -17.61
CA TRP A 124 6.41 -12.03 -17.13
C TRP A 124 5.31 -11.03 -16.74
N GLU A 125 5.64 -9.82 -16.31
CA GLU A 125 4.68 -8.74 -16.04
C GLU A 125 4.15 -8.15 -17.35
N GLN A 126 5.04 -7.96 -18.33
CA GLN A 126 4.65 -7.44 -19.64
C GLN A 126 3.72 -8.39 -20.40
N SER A 127 3.81 -9.71 -20.14
CA SER A 127 2.94 -10.72 -20.75
C SER A 127 1.54 -10.79 -20.14
N ARG A 128 1.30 -10.11 -19.02
CA ARG A 128 -0.02 -10.07 -18.37
C ARG A 128 -0.95 -9.12 -19.10
N GLY A 129 -2.25 -9.42 -19.09
CA GLY A 129 -3.30 -8.51 -19.55
C GLY A 129 -3.69 -7.42 -18.53
N GLY A 130 -2.86 -7.18 -17.50
CA GLY A 130 -3.13 -6.27 -16.40
C GLY A 130 -2.98 -6.94 -15.03
N ILE A 131 -3.66 -6.41 -14.00
CA ILE A 131 -3.67 -6.96 -12.64
C ILE A 131 -4.33 -8.34 -12.65
N LEU A 132 -3.67 -9.33 -12.03
CA LEU A 132 -4.19 -10.70 -11.93
C LEU A 132 -5.38 -10.76 -10.97
N SER A 133 -6.41 -11.50 -11.37
CA SER A 133 -7.53 -11.84 -10.51
C SER A 133 -7.34 -13.22 -9.87
N PHE A 134 -7.91 -13.39 -8.68
CA PHE A 134 -7.97 -14.68 -7.98
C PHE A 134 -9.28 -14.76 -7.20
N SER A 135 -9.73 -15.99 -6.94
CA SER A 135 -11.03 -16.25 -6.30
C SER A 135 -10.92 -16.36 -4.79
N ASP A 136 -9.87 -17.04 -4.33
CA ASP A 136 -9.65 -17.36 -2.92
C ASP A 136 -8.25 -16.90 -2.50
N LEU A 137 -8.11 -16.46 -1.25
CA LEU A 137 -6.82 -16.06 -0.68
C LEU A 137 -6.59 -16.75 0.66
N VAL A 138 -5.68 -17.73 0.67
CA VAL A 138 -5.30 -18.47 1.88
C VAL A 138 -4.26 -17.68 2.68
N LEU A 139 -4.51 -17.44 3.97
CA LEU A 139 -3.57 -16.76 4.86
C LEU A 139 -2.53 -17.76 5.39
N CYS A 140 -1.29 -17.60 4.94
CA CYS A 140 -0.14 -18.41 5.33
C CYS A 140 0.66 -17.68 6.40
N TYR A 141 0.30 -17.86 7.67
CA TYR A 141 1.04 -17.28 8.80
C TYR A 141 2.36 -18.01 9.00
N GLY A 142 3.47 -17.30 8.79
CA GLY A 142 4.82 -17.81 8.92
C GLY A 142 5.58 -17.23 10.11
N GLY A 143 6.89 -17.47 10.13
CA GLY A 143 7.85 -16.83 11.00
C GLY A 143 7.92 -17.35 12.44
N SER A 144 8.50 -16.53 13.30
CA SER A 144 8.86 -16.90 14.67
C SER A 144 7.93 -16.30 15.74
N SER A 145 6.75 -15.78 15.35
CA SER A 145 5.89 -15.10 16.31
C SER A 145 5.38 -16.05 17.41
N HIS A 146 4.18 -16.29 17.61
CA HIS A 146 3.66 -17.09 18.73
C HIS A 146 3.05 -18.43 18.32
N ARG A 147 3.29 -18.86 17.11
CA ARG A 147 2.69 -20.08 16.52
C ARG A 147 3.76 -21.07 16.13
N THR A 148 3.61 -22.33 16.49
CA THR A 148 4.49 -23.44 16.10
C THR A 148 3.70 -24.56 15.44
N PRO A 149 4.23 -25.15 14.37
CA PRO A 149 5.40 -24.78 13.56
C PRO A 149 5.08 -23.61 12.60
N TYR A 150 6.09 -22.81 12.28
CA TYR A 150 5.92 -21.59 11.43
C TYR A 150 6.44 -21.76 10.02
N ARG A 151 7.05 -22.86 9.71
CA ARG A 151 7.47 -23.17 8.35
C ARG A 151 6.29 -23.60 7.50
N TRP A 152 6.28 -23.09 6.29
CA TRP A 152 5.37 -23.51 5.23
C TRP A 152 6.13 -24.36 4.25
N ASP A 153 6.38 -25.61 4.63
CA ASP A 153 6.99 -26.61 3.76
C ASP A 153 5.97 -27.20 2.76
N LYS A 154 6.45 -28.01 1.84
CA LYS A 154 5.64 -28.67 0.83
C LYS A 154 4.48 -29.49 1.42
N GLN A 155 4.70 -30.19 2.52
CA GLN A 155 3.68 -31.03 3.15
C GLN A 155 2.56 -30.19 3.75
N ARG A 156 2.89 -29.05 4.33
CA ARG A 156 1.92 -28.11 4.88
C ARG A 156 1.10 -27.43 3.79
N PHE A 157 1.68 -27.14 2.62
CA PHE A 157 0.92 -26.57 1.50
C PHE A 157 0.00 -27.59 0.82
N ALA A 158 0.35 -28.87 0.77
CA ALA A 158 -0.36 -29.88 -0.01
C ALA A 158 -1.89 -29.88 0.20
N PRO A 159 -2.44 -29.84 1.44
CA PRO A 159 -3.90 -29.84 1.66
C PRO A 159 -4.60 -28.53 1.25
N PHE A 160 -3.87 -27.47 0.94
CA PHE A 160 -4.41 -26.21 0.39
C PHE A 160 -4.29 -26.15 -1.14
N VAL A 161 -3.44 -26.96 -1.72
CA VAL A 161 -3.24 -27.03 -3.18
C VAL A 161 -4.29 -27.92 -3.82
N THR A 162 -4.61 -29.08 -3.19
CA THR A 162 -5.60 -30.04 -3.70
C THR A 162 -6.49 -30.59 -2.61
N TYR A 163 -7.64 -31.15 -3.01
CA TYR A 163 -8.49 -31.96 -2.15
C TYR A 163 -8.99 -33.20 -2.88
N THR A 164 -9.35 -34.23 -2.14
CA THR A 164 -9.96 -35.45 -2.68
C THR A 164 -11.45 -35.47 -2.37
N ASP A 165 -12.29 -35.63 -3.38
CA ASP A 165 -13.75 -35.73 -3.20
C ASP A 165 -14.17 -37.08 -2.61
N LYS A 166 -15.49 -37.23 -2.35
CA LYS A 166 -16.05 -38.48 -1.78
C LYS A 166 -15.93 -39.69 -2.72
N GLN A 167 -15.68 -39.46 -4.01
CA GLN A 167 -15.46 -40.48 -5.02
C GLN A 167 -13.98 -40.88 -5.17
N GLY A 168 -13.10 -40.27 -4.36
CA GLY A 168 -11.66 -40.52 -4.41
C GLY A 168 -10.92 -39.75 -5.52
N LYS A 169 -11.61 -38.82 -6.22
CA LYS A 169 -11.00 -38.01 -7.27
C LYS A 169 -10.33 -36.77 -6.67
N GLU A 170 -9.08 -36.51 -7.09
CA GLU A 170 -8.33 -35.31 -6.69
C GLU A 170 -8.71 -34.10 -7.55
N HIS A 171 -8.82 -32.93 -6.91
CA HIS A 171 -9.18 -31.64 -7.51
C HIS A 171 -8.26 -30.54 -7.02
N TRP A 172 -8.01 -29.53 -7.86
CA TRP A 172 -7.36 -28.28 -7.44
C TRP A 172 -8.26 -27.56 -6.44
N LEU A 173 -7.64 -26.98 -5.39
CA LEU A 173 -8.39 -26.30 -4.34
C LEU A 173 -8.19 -24.78 -4.46
N PHE A 174 -7.32 -24.17 -3.67
CA PHE A 174 -7.17 -22.71 -3.64
C PHE A 174 -6.27 -22.20 -4.77
N ASP A 175 -6.57 -21.00 -5.26
CA ASP A 175 -5.86 -20.39 -6.39
C ASP A 175 -4.85 -19.30 -5.96
N SER A 176 -4.91 -18.82 -4.70
CA SER A 176 -3.95 -17.83 -4.21
C SER A 176 -3.59 -17.98 -2.73
N PHE A 177 -2.40 -17.44 -2.38
CA PHE A 177 -1.77 -17.60 -1.07
C PHE A 177 -1.17 -16.28 -0.61
N LEU A 178 -1.52 -15.84 0.60
CA LEU A 178 -0.95 -14.67 1.25
C LEU A 178 0.16 -15.10 2.22
N ALA A 179 1.40 -14.75 1.88
CA ALA A 179 2.54 -14.89 2.77
C ALA A 179 2.51 -13.78 3.83
N ILE A 180 2.26 -14.12 5.09
CA ILE A 180 2.05 -13.15 6.17
C ILE A 180 2.90 -13.46 7.41
N GLU A 181 3.45 -12.41 8.05
CA GLU A 181 4.25 -12.47 9.28
C GLU A 181 4.13 -11.15 10.04
N PHE A 182 3.91 -11.20 11.35
CA PHE A 182 3.72 -10.00 12.16
C PHE A 182 4.98 -9.54 12.88
N GLN A 183 5.87 -10.45 13.20
CA GLN A 183 7.08 -10.19 13.97
C GLN A 183 8.15 -11.24 13.68
N VAL A 184 9.39 -10.91 13.99
CA VAL A 184 10.53 -11.82 13.88
C VAL A 184 11.37 -11.78 15.15
N THR A 185 11.93 -12.93 15.54
CA THR A 185 13.15 -12.95 16.35
C THR A 185 14.32 -12.97 15.36
N SER A 186 15.00 -11.83 15.24
CA SER A 186 16.04 -11.64 14.23
C SER A 186 17.21 -12.61 14.44
N SER A 187 17.69 -13.21 13.36
CA SER A 187 18.89 -14.07 13.38
C SER A 187 20.17 -13.26 13.58
N ILE A 188 20.12 -11.95 13.41
CA ILE A 188 21.28 -11.04 13.49
C ILE A 188 21.68 -10.80 14.95
N ASP A 189 20.71 -10.57 15.83
CA ASP A 189 20.97 -10.17 17.23
C ASP A 189 20.11 -10.89 18.26
N SER A 190 19.28 -11.84 17.84
CA SER A 190 18.37 -12.63 18.67
C SER A 190 17.32 -11.82 19.42
N LYS A 191 16.95 -10.62 18.89
CA LYS A 191 15.93 -9.76 19.47
C LYS A 191 14.61 -9.84 18.70
N PRO A 192 13.48 -9.61 19.38
CA PRO A 192 12.19 -9.53 18.72
C PRO A 192 11.97 -8.16 18.06
N TYR A 193 11.47 -8.17 16.82
CA TYR A 193 11.12 -6.99 16.04
C TYR A 193 9.71 -7.12 15.46
N SER A 194 9.01 -6.01 15.34
CA SER A 194 7.67 -5.94 14.77
C SER A 194 7.70 -5.53 13.31
N TYR A 195 6.91 -6.23 12.49
CA TYR A 195 6.57 -5.84 11.12
C TYR A 195 5.28 -5.04 11.02
N MET A 196 4.46 -5.00 12.07
CA MET A 196 3.20 -4.28 12.05
C MET A 196 3.08 -3.29 13.22
N VAL A 197 2.31 -2.25 13.01
CA VAL A 197 1.90 -1.35 14.09
C VAL A 197 1.07 -2.10 15.13
N GLY A 198 1.08 -1.63 16.37
CA GLY A 198 0.26 -2.20 17.45
C GLY A 198 0.93 -3.31 18.27
N LEU A 199 2.05 -3.88 17.84
CA LEU A 199 2.84 -4.79 18.67
C LEU A 199 3.83 -3.98 19.53
N LYS A 200 3.92 -4.32 20.82
CA LYS A 200 4.81 -3.65 21.77
C LYS A 200 6.26 -4.17 21.65
N LEU A 201 6.83 -4.02 20.47
CA LEU A 201 8.17 -4.46 20.11
C LEU A 201 8.93 -3.34 19.42
N THR A 202 10.25 -3.46 19.32
CA THR A 202 11.08 -2.60 18.48
C THR A 202 10.68 -2.76 17.02
N SER A 203 10.53 -1.65 16.31
CA SER A 203 10.15 -1.64 14.90
C SER A 203 11.25 -2.25 14.02
N ALA A 204 10.87 -3.09 13.08
CA ALA A 204 11.79 -3.74 12.17
C ALA A 204 12.46 -2.72 11.23
N ALA A 205 13.76 -2.88 11.05
CA ALA A 205 14.58 -2.07 10.16
C ALA A 205 14.89 -2.83 8.86
N LYS A 206 15.66 -2.23 7.96
CA LYS A 206 16.01 -2.83 6.66
C LYS A 206 16.58 -4.24 6.76
N PRO A 207 17.48 -4.57 7.73
CA PRO A 207 17.96 -5.95 7.86
C PRO A 207 16.84 -6.95 8.15
N GLN A 208 15.89 -6.62 9.04
CA GLN A 208 14.76 -7.50 9.36
C GLN A 208 13.76 -7.60 8.20
N TRP A 209 13.58 -6.53 7.41
CA TRP A 209 12.80 -6.59 6.18
C TRP A 209 13.44 -7.51 5.14
N GLN A 210 14.77 -7.56 5.08
CA GLN A 210 15.49 -8.51 4.25
C GLN A 210 15.33 -9.95 4.79
N GLU A 211 15.39 -10.16 6.12
CA GLU A 211 15.14 -11.47 6.74
C GLU A 211 13.74 -12.00 6.40
N LEU A 212 12.72 -11.13 6.33
CA LEU A 212 11.36 -11.52 5.93
C LEU A 212 11.32 -12.03 4.48
N ILE A 213 12.00 -11.35 3.56
CA ILE A 213 12.12 -11.79 2.17
C ILE A 213 12.84 -13.14 2.12
N ASP A 214 13.99 -13.24 2.77
CA ASP A 214 14.81 -14.47 2.73
C ASP A 214 14.08 -15.65 3.36
N TYR A 215 13.28 -15.43 4.41
CA TYR A 215 12.41 -16.43 5.01
C TYR A 215 11.39 -17.00 4.01
N TRP A 216 10.66 -16.14 3.30
CA TRP A 216 9.64 -16.59 2.34
C TRP A 216 10.21 -17.20 1.06
N PHE A 217 11.48 -16.91 0.75
CA PHE A 217 12.22 -17.50 -0.40
C PHE A 217 13.28 -18.53 0.01
N ASP A 218 13.24 -19.02 1.25
CA ASP A 218 14.09 -20.14 1.67
C ASP A 218 13.82 -21.39 0.84
N LYS A 219 14.87 -22.21 0.64
CA LYS A 219 14.83 -23.37 -0.26
C LYS A 219 13.67 -24.34 0.02
N ASP A 220 13.38 -24.61 1.29
CA ASP A 220 12.39 -25.61 1.71
C ASP A 220 11.20 -24.98 2.44
N ASN A 221 10.95 -23.69 2.22
CA ASN A 221 9.90 -22.93 2.89
C ASN A 221 9.24 -21.93 1.95
N GLY A 222 8.00 -21.51 2.29
CA GLY A 222 7.32 -20.43 1.61
C GLY A 222 7.11 -20.68 0.11
N ILE A 223 7.56 -19.75 -0.73
CA ILE A 223 7.25 -19.74 -2.16
C ILE A 223 7.86 -20.93 -2.89
N ASN A 224 9.09 -21.31 -2.55
CA ASN A 224 9.74 -22.49 -3.14
C ASN A 224 9.02 -23.80 -2.76
N ALA A 225 8.56 -23.91 -1.52
CA ALA A 225 7.80 -25.07 -1.06
C ALA A 225 6.39 -25.14 -1.71
N LEU A 226 5.74 -23.99 -1.94
CA LEU A 226 4.48 -23.92 -2.68
C LEU A 226 4.67 -24.36 -4.14
N GLU A 227 5.70 -23.87 -4.81
CA GLU A 227 6.04 -24.29 -6.19
C GLU A 227 6.19 -25.83 -6.28
N GLU A 228 6.94 -26.44 -5.36
CA GLU A 228 7.13 -27.90 -5.33
C GLU A 228 5.83 -28.66 -4.97
N ALA A 229 4.96 -28.11 -4.10
CA ALA A 229 3.67 -28.72 -3.80
C ALA A 229 2.74 -28.73 -5.02
N VAL A 230 2.67 -27.62 -5.76
CA VAL A 230 1.87 -27.52 -6.98
C VAL A 230 2.44 -28.40 -8.09
N LYS A 231 3.76 -28.44 -8.26
CA LYS A 231 4.44 -29.29 -9.21
C LYS A 231 4.18 -30.78 -8.97
N GLU A 232 4.23 -31.23 -7.73
CA GLU A 232 3.89 -32.62 -7.37
C GLU A 232 2.42 -32.95 -7.65
N ALA A 233 1.50 -32.05 -7.34
CA ALA A 233 0.10 -32.21 -7.70
C ALA A 233 -0.10 -32.24 -9.22
N ALA A 234 0.61 -31.39 -9.96
CA ALA A 234 0.54 -31.35 -11.44
C ALA A 234 1.04 -32.66 -12.09
N GLN A 235 2.00 -33.34 -11.47
CA GLN A 235 2.44 -34.68 -11.94
C GLN A 235 1.32 -35.72 -11.84
N ARG A 236 0.41 -35.59 -10.86
CA ARG A 236 -0.73 -36.50 -10.69
C ARG A 236 -1.95 -36.14 -11.51
N MET A 237 -2.27 -34.83 -11.58
CA MET A 237 -3.52 -34.34 -12.13
C MET A 237 -3.41 -33.61 -13.48
N GLY A 238 -2.20 -33.36 -13.96
CA GLY A 238 -1.93 -32.45 -15.06
C GLY A 238 -1.79 -31.00 -14.62
N THR A 239 -1.43 -30.12 -15.54
CA THR A 239 -1.19 -28.70 -15.28
C THR A 239 -2.40 -28.01 -14.64
N PRO A 240 -2.23 -27.20 -13.61
CA PRO A 240 -3.33 -26.44 -13.02
C PRO A 240 -3.93 -25.46 -14.03
N PRO A 241 -5.22 -25.07 -13.87
CA PRO A 241 -5.91 -24.13 -14.78
C PRO A 241 -5.19 -22.78 -14.92
N SER A 242 -4.49 -22.34 -13.87
CA SER A 242 -3.64 -21.17 -13.85
C SER A 242 -2.52 -21.35 -12.81
N LYS A 243 -1.44 -20.59 -12.95
CA LYS A 243 -0.43 -20.50 -11.87
C LYS A 243 -1.10 -20.09 -10.57
N ARG A 244 -0.60 -20.58 -9.43
CA ARG A 244 -1.05 -20.15 -8.12
C ARG A 244 -0.51 -18.76 -7.83
N LYS A 245 -1.39 -17.84 -7.45
CA LYS A 245 -1.07 -16.44 -7.18
C LYS A 245 -0.50 -16.31 -5.78
N VAL A 246 0.53 -15.52 -5.67
CA VAL A 246 1.15 -15.18 -4.39
C VAL A 246 0.95 -13.70 -4.12
N VAL A 247 0.43 -13.40 -2.95
CA VAL A 247 0.38 -12.05 -2.39
C VAL A 247 1.38 -12.00 -1.25
N MET A 248 2.28 -11.01 -1.28
CA MET A 248 3.32 -10.86 -0.26
C MET A 248 2.95 -9.76 0.73
N ILE A 249 3.17 -10.02 2.01
CA ILE A 249 3.07 -8.99 3.04
C ILE A 249 4.04 -7.85 2.76
N MET A 250 3.64 -6.62 3.06
CA MET A 250 4.54 -5.48 3.22
C MET A 250 4.64 -5.13 4.70
N PRO A 251 5.85 -5.11 5.30
CA PRO A 251 6.02 -4.63 6.66
C PRO A 251 5.63 -3.15 6.78
N ASP A 252 4.98 -2.76 7.87
CA ASP A 252 4.66 -1.35 8.11
C ASP A 252 5.93 -0.51 8.30
N PRO A 253 6.04 0.64 7.63
CA PRO A 253 7.12 1.61 7.88
C PRO A 253 6.77 2.43 9.12
N ILE A 254 6.88 1.80 10.29
CA ILE A 254 6.50 2.35 11.60
C ILE A 254 7.34 3.60 11.89
N ILE A 255 6.70 4.71 12.32
CA ILE A 255 7.38 5.99 12.45
C ILE A 255 8.48 5.94 13.49
N TYR A 256 8.19 5.38 14.66
CA TYR A 256 9.09 5.36 15.80
C TYR A 256 9.78 4.00 15.95
N ARG A 257 11.04 4.01 16.29
CA ARG A 257 11.81 2.80 16.55
C ARG A 257 11.20 1.95 17.68
N GLU A 258 10.80 2.58 18.76
CA GLU A 258 10.17 1.91 19.88
C GLU A 258 8.66 2.14 19.85
N TYR A 259 7.89 1.13 20.25
CA TYR A 259 6.44 1.15 20.18
C TYR A 259 5.83 2.39 20.85
N ALA A 260 5.06 3.17 20.09
CA ALA A 260 4.32 4.35 20.52
C ALA A 260 5.12 5.39 21.33
N ASP A 261 6.45 5.32 21.32
CA ASP A 261 7.32 6.31 21.98
C ASP A 261 7.65 7.43 21.00
N GLU A 262 6.91 8.54 21.10
CA GLU A 262 7.11 9.72 20.25
C GLU A 262 8.47 10.42 20.44
N SER A 263 9.22 10.07 21.49
CA SER A 263 10.60 10.53 21.70
C SER A 263 11.65 9.64 21.05
N ALA A 264 11.25 8.43 20.60
CA ALA A 264 12.16 7.50 19.93
C ALA A 264 12.56 7.97 18.53
N SER A 265 13.68 7.44 18.06
CA SER A 265 14.21 7.81 16.75
C SER A 265 13.23 7.46 15.61
N THR A 266 13.07 8.40 14.70
CA THR A 266 12.40 8.18 13.38
C THR A 266 13.43 7.86 12.28
N VAL A 267 14.73 7.89 12.61
CA VAL A 267 15.87 7.65 11.72
C VAL A 267 16.57 6.37 12.18
N TYR A 268 15.98 5.22 11.90
CA TYR A 268 16.48 3.92 12.41
C TYR A 268 16.49 2.81 11.34
N TRP A 269 15.72 2.97 10.26
CA TRP A 269 15.48 1.89 9.31
C TRP A 269 16.72 1.54 8.47
N GLY A 270 17.51 2.55 8.10
CA GLY A 270 18.71 2.40 7.28
C GLY A 270 18.76 3.35 6.10
N GLU A 271 19.52 2.97 5.08
CA GLU A 271 19.80 3.83 3.93
C GLU A 271 19.28 3.24 2.61
N LEU A 272 18.82 4.13 1.71
CA LEU A 272 18.54 3.85 0.30
C LEU A 272 19.29 4.86 -0.58
N ASN A 273 20.01 4.35 -1.56
CA ASN A 273 20.75 5.18 -2.53
C ASN A 273 21.68 6.23 -1.88
N GLY A 274 22.33 5.85 -0.77
CA GLY A 274 23.24 6.73 -0.03
C GLY A 274 22.54 7.79 0.83
N ARG A 275 21.22 7.73 0.99
CA ARG A 275 20.43 8.63 1.83
C ARG A 275 19.78 7.86 2.97
N THR A 276 20.00 8.34 4.19
CA THR A 276 19.36 7.79 5.39
C THR A 276 17.87 8.11 5.39
N MET A 277 17.05 7.09 5.66
CA MET A 277 15.58 7.21 5.70
C MET A 277 15.11 7.77 7.03
N ASN A 278 14.21 8.76 6.97
CA ASN A 278 13.55 9.35 8.13
C ASN A 278 12.04 9.10 8.05
N PHE A 279 11.52 8.20 8.87
CA PHE A 279 10.11 7.79 8.83
C PHE A 279 9.11 8.85 9.35
N ALA A 280 9.58 9.99 9.86
CA ALA A 280 8.74 11.16 10.02
C ALA A 280 8.20 11.69 8.67
N ASN A 281 8.89 11.36 7.55
CA ASN A 281 8.52 11.77 6.20
C ASN A 281 7.75 10.66 5.48
N ALA A 282 6.55 10.95 5.01
CA ALA A 282 5.75 10.00 4.22
C ALA A 282 6.46 9.54 2.94
N GLN A 283 7.23 10.43 2.30
CA GLN A 283 8.02 10.11 1.11
C GLN A 283 9.10 9.06 1.38
N ASP A 284 9.78 9.12 2.53
CA ASP A 284 10.78 8.13 2.90
C ASP A 284 10.13 6.77 3.19
N ARG A 285 8.97 6.75 3.84
CA ARG A 285 8.18 5.54 4.05
C ARG A 285 7.69 4.93 2.74
N THR A 286 7.26 5.75 1.78
CA THR A 286 6.92 5.29 0.43
C THR A 286 8.12 4.72 -0.30
N ALA A 287 9.30 5.34 -0.18
CA ALA A 287 10.52 4.87 -0.83
C ALA A 287 10.96 3.48 -0.32
N VAL A 288 10.83 3.22 0.99
CA VAL A 288 11.19 1.90 1.54
C VAL A 288 10.18 0.82 1.15
N TYR A 289 8.89 1.15 1.02
CA TYR A 289 7.90 0.22 0.46
C TYR A 289 8.24 -0.16 -0.99
N LYS A 290 8.58 0.81 -1.84
CA LYS A 290 9.00 0.53 -3.23
C LYS A 290 10.25 -0.33 -3.27
N TRP A 291 11.25 -0.04 -2.42
CA TRP A 291 12.43 -0.89 -2.30
C TRP A 291 12.05 -2.35 -1.96
N TYR A 292 11.17 -2.55 -0.97
CA TYR A 292 10.75 -3.89 -0.57
C TYR A 292 10.03 -4.64 -1.71
N ILE A 293 9.10 -3.96 -2.38
CA ILE A 293 8.39 -4.47 -3.56
C ILE A 293 9.41 -4.92 -4.62
N ASP A 294 10.38 -4.09 -4.95
CA ASP A 294 11.39 -4.38 -5.97
C ASP A 294 12.28 -5.56 -5.58
N GLN A 295 12.64 -5.71 -4.30
CA GLN A 295 13.41 -6.87 -3.83
C GLN A 295 12.60 -8.18 -3.99
N VAL A 296 11.33 -8.19 -3.62
CA VAL A 296 10.45 -9.36 -3.81
C VAL A 296 10.29 -9.70 -5.28
N ARG A 297 9.99 -8.71 -6.14
CA ARG A 297 9.85 -8.88 -7.58
C ARG A 297 11.13 -9.44 -8.22
N LYS A 298 12.28 -8.94 -7.78
CA LYS A 298 13.58 -9.45 -8.20
C LYS A 298 13.74 -10.94 -7.87
N LYS A 299 13.37 -11.40 -6.67
CA LYS A 299 13.39 -12.82 -6.29
C LYS A 299 12.51 -13.68 -7.20
N PHE A 300 11.29 -13.24 -7.51
CA PHE A 300 10.41 -13.94 -8.46
C PHE A 300 11.03 -14.03 -9.85
N ASN A 301 11.63 -12.95 -10.34
CA ASN A 301 12.28 -12.93 -11.65
C ASN A 301 13.52 -13.85 -11.70
N GLU A 302 14.34 -13.85 -10.68
CA GLU A 302 15.56 -14.67 -10.62
C GLU A 302 15.25 -16.17 -10.57
N THR A 303 14.15 -16.56 -9.89
CA THR A 303 13.77 -17.98 -9.75
C THR A 303 12.95 -18.48 -10.95
N ASN A 304 12.20 -17.61 -11.63
CA ASN A 304 11.37 -17.93 -12.80
C ASN A 304 10.46 -19.15 -12.58
N TYR A 305 9.59 -19.08 -11.59
CA TYR A 305 8.66 -20.13 -11.20
C TYR A 305 7.73 -20.60 -12.34
N GLN A 306 7.49 -21.90 -12.41
CA GLN A 306 6.63 -22.51 -13.41
C GLN A 306 5.16 -22.53 -12.98
N TYR A 307 4.88 -22.78 -11.70
CA TYR A 307 3.54 -23.04 -11.16
C TYR A 307 3.00 -21.95 -10.25
N VAL A 308 3.88 -21.02 -9.80
CA VAL A 308 3.46 -19.86 -8.99
C VAL A 308 3.81 -18.56 -9.68
N GLU A 309 3.13 -17.48 -9.32
CA GLU A 309 3.41 -16.13 -9.83
C GLU A 309 3.04 -15.07 -8.79
N LEU A 310 3.78 -13.97 -8.76
CA LEU A 310 3.47 -12.83 -7.91
C LEU A 310 2.21 -12.14 -8.46
N ALA A 311 1.20 -11.96 -7.62
CA ALA A 311 -0.02 -11.24 -7.97
C ALA A 311 -0.06 -9.83 -7.38
N GLY A 312 0.57 -9.64 -6.22
CA GLY A 312 0.56 -8.35 -5.56
C GLY A 312 1.05 -8.39 -4.13
N PHE A 313 0.65 -7.36 -3.38
CA PHE A 313 1.12 -7.13 -2.02
C PHE A 313 -0.03 -6.82 -1.07
N TYR A 314 0.21 -7.05 0.21
CA TYR A 314 -0.75 -6.88 1.28
C TYR A 314 -0.25 -5.85 2.31
N ILE A 315 -1.11 -4.87 2.61
CA ILE A 315 -0.89 -3.92 3.71
C ILE A 315 -1.26 -4.61 5.01
N ILE A 316 -0.29 -4.74 5.92
CA ILE A 316 -0.50 -5.44 7.18
C ILE A 316 -1.29 -4.61 8.21
N SER A 317 -1.21 -3.28 8.15
CA SER A 317 -1.97 -2.39 9.03
C SER A 317 -3.47 -2.53 8.76
N GLU A 318 -4.23 -2.87 9.80
CA GLU A 318 -5.67 -3.10 9.69
C GLU A 318 -6.51 -1.80 9.69
N ASP A 319 -5.89 -0.66 10.04
CA ASP A 319 -6.48 0.68 10.01
C ASP A 319 -5.79 1.59 9.00
N LEU A 320 -6.59 2.38 8.27
CA LEU A 320 -6.07 3.46 7.42
C LEU A 320 -6.24 4.81 8.14
N THR A 321 -5.12 5.35 8.61
CA THR A 321 -5.12 6.60 9.38
C THR A 321 -4.92 7.82 8.49
N THR A 322 -5.73 8.85 8.73
CA THR A 322 -5.60 10.17 8.12
C THR A 322 -5.55 11.25 9.21
N PRO A 323 -5.27 12.51 8.89
CA PRO A 323 -5.35 13.59 9.86
C PRO A 323 -6.72 13.75 10.50
N SER A 324 -7.79 13.29 9.83
CA SER A 324 -9.18 13.49 10.26
C SER A 324 -9.79 12.29 11.00
N TYR A 325 -9.18 11.10 10.91
CA TYR A 325 -9.65 9.90 11.59
C TYR A 325 -8.53 8.87 11.76
N GLY A 326 -8.82 7.85 12.58
CA GLY A 326 -7.83 6.87 12.98
C GLY A 326 -7.05 7.30 14.23
N TRP A 327 -6.65 6.34 15.02
CA TRP A 327 -6.01 6.54 16.32
C TRP A 327 -4.70 5.79 16.46
N ASN A 328 -4.32 5.07 15.42
CA ASN A 328 -3.01 4.46 15.37
C ASN A 328 -1.95 5.52 15.08
N ASN A 329 -1.01 5.68 15.98
CA ASN A 329 -0.01 6.73 15.91
C ASN A 329 1.25 6.31 15.17
N GLU A 330 1.54 5.01 15.06
CA GLU A 330 2.79 4.51 14.49
C GLU A 330 2.80 4.50 12.95
N LEU A 331 1.62 4.42 12.33
CA LEU A 331 1.46 4.50 10.88
C LEU A 331 0.61 5.70 10.45
N LYS A 332 0.91 6.88 10.97
CA LYS A 332 0.21 8.12 10.59
C LYS A 332 0.26 8.37 9.08
N ARG A 333 -0.78 9.05 8.55
CA ARG A 333 -0.81 9.54 7.17
C ARG A 333 -0.84 8.43 6.13
N SER A 334 -1.71 7.43 6.32
CA SER A 334 -1.96 6.41 5.29
C SER A 334 -2.41 7.02 3.96
N ASP A 335 -3.11 8.18 4.01
CA ASP A 335 -3.53 8.94 2.84
C ASP A 335 -2.35 9.51 2.01
N GLU A 336 -1.16 9.61 2.57
CA GLU A 336 0.05 10.04 1.87
C GLU A 336 0.93 8.87 1.43
N ILE A 337 0.78 7.70 2.05
CA ILE A 337 1.66 6.54 1.82
C ILE A 337 1.00 5.53 0.88
N ILE A 338 -0.26 5.18 1.13
CA ILE A 338 -0.91 4.06 0.44
C ILE A 338 -1.24 4.38 -1.03
N PRO A 339 -1.82 5.55 -1.38
CA PRO A 339 -2.12 5.84 -2.78
C PRO A 339 -0.90 5.78 -3.72
N PRO A 340 0.28 6.35 -3.38
CA PRO A 340 1.45 6.22 -4.25
C PRO A 340 1.97 4.78 -4.37
N ILE A 341 1.75 3.94 -3.36
CA ILE A 341 2.11 2.51 -3.42
C ILE A 341 1.13 1.72 -4.27
N ALA A 342 -0.18 1.97 -4.12
CA ALA A 342 -1.21 1.37 -4.97
C ALA A 342 -0.95 1.69 -6.45
N GLU A 343 -0.63 2.94 -6.75
CA GLU A 343 -0.31 3.36 -8.10
C GLU A 343 0.97 2.71 -8.64
N TYR A 344 2.01 2.63 -7.80
CA TYR A 344 3.25 1.95 -8.15
C TYR A 344 2.98 0.49 -8.52
N LEU A 345 2.28 -0.26 -7.67
CA LEU A 345 1.94 -1.66 -7.92
C LEU A 345 1.08 -1.82 -9.17
N ASN A 346 0.06 -1.00 -9.35
CA ASN A 346 -0.81 -1.06 -10.53
C ASN A 346 -0.04 -0.78 -11.83
N SER A 347 0.97 0.10 -11.80
CA SER A 347 1.84 0.35 -12.95
C SER A 347 2.69 -0.87 -13.33
N LEU A 348 2.88 -1.80 -12.40
CA LEU A 348 3.58 -3.06 -12.54
C LEU A 348 2.63 -4.25 -12.76
N ASN A 349 1.36 -4.02 -13.03
CA ASN A 349 0.31 -5.05 -13.12
C ASN A 349 0.17 -5.91 -11.85
N GLU A 350 0.42 -5.36 -10.69
CA GLU A 350 0.31 -6.00 -9.39
C GLU A 350 -0.80 -5.36 -8.56
N CYS A 351 -1.49 -6.16 -7.76
CA CYS A 351 -2.55 -5.67 -6.89
C CYS A 351 -2.04 -5.24 -5.52
N LEU A 352 -2.82 -4.36 -4.89
CA LEU A 352 -2.71 -4.03 -3.48
C LEU A 352 -3.90 -4.60 -2.73
N CYS A 353 -3.64 -5.46 -1.73
CA CYS A 353 -4.63 -6.09 -0.87
C CYS A 353 -4.63 -5.48 0.53
N TRP A 354 -5.79 -5.48 1.17
CA TRP A 354 -5.98 -5.02 2.54
C TRP A 354 -6.98 -5.90 3.30
N ILE A 355 -6.76 -6.11 4.59
CA ILE A 355 -7.63 -6.92 5.44
C ILE A 355 -8.01 -6.10 6.68
N PRO A 356 -9.02 -5.19 6.58
CA PRO A 356 -9.49 -4.43 7.71
C PRO A 356 -10.30 -5.30 8.68
N TYR A 357 -10.25 -4.99 9.96
CA TYR A 357 -11.24 -5.52 10.88
C TYR A 357 -12.60 -4.82 10.71
N ASN A 358 -13.66 -5.42 11.22
CA ASN A 358 -15.01 -4.86 11.12
C ASN A 358 -15.05 -3.43 11.68
N ARG A 359 -15.34 -2.45 10.81
CA ARG A 359 -15.39 -1.01 11.10
C ARG A 359 -14.03 -0.36 11.41
N ALA A 360 -12.93 -0.94 10.92
CA ALA A 360 -11.63 -0.29 10.92
C ALA A 360 -11.69 1.10 10.28
N SER A 361 -10.82 2.00 10.69
CA SER A 361 -10.72 3.32 10.05
C SER A 361 -10.45 3.18 8.55
N GLY A 362 -11.22 3.83 7.71
CA GLY A 362 -11.06 3.82 6.26
C GLY A 362 -11.73 2.65 5.52
N TYR A 363 -12.38 1.70 6.22
CA TYR A 363 -12.98 0.52 5.58
C TYR A 363 -14.01 0.85 4.48
N ASN A 364 -14.70 1.98 4.58
CA ASN A 364 -15.69 2.46 3.62
C ASN A 364 -15.12 3.42 2.57
N LYS A 365 -13.82 3.63 2.56
CA LYS A 365 -13.08 4.51 1.63
C LYS A 365 -11.86 3.83 1.02
N TRP A 366 -11.77 2.52 1.13
CA TRP A 366 -10.61 1.74 0.69
C TRP A 366 -10.25 1.98 -0.79
N THR A 367 -11.25 2.20 -1.65
CA THR A 367 -11.06 2.54 -3.06
C THR A 367 -10.38 3.89 -3.28
N ASP A 368 -10.60 4.86 -2.37
CA ASP A 368 -9.95 6.17 -2.45
C ASP A 368 -8.44 6.09 -2.23
N PHE A 369 -7.99 5.02 -1.57
CA PHE A 369 -6.57 4.71 -1.38
C PHE A 369 -5.96 3.92 -2.56
N GLY A 370 -6.75 3.57 -3.58
CA GLY A 370 -6.28 2.80 -4.73
C GLY A 370 -6.10 1.30 -4.46
N ILE A 371 -6.60 0.79 -3.33
CA ILE A 371 -6.57 -0.62 -2.98
C ILE A 371 -7.42 -1.41 -3.99
N ASN A 372 -6.97 -2.59 -4.42
CA ASN A 372 -7.65 -3.40 -5.42
C ASN A 372 -8.57 -4.45 -4.78
N TYR A 373 -8.18 -5.01 -3.63
CA TYR A 373 -8.94 -6.03 -2.90
C TYR A 373 -8.93 -5.72 -1.40
N ALA A 374 -10.12 -5.64 -0.82
CA ALA A 374 -10.28 -5.47 0.63
C ALA A 374 -11.14 -6.60 1.21
N TYR A 375 -10.60 -7.35 2.19
CA TYR A 375 -11.22 -8.52 2.81
C TYR A 375 -11.56 -8.19 4.26
N MET A 376 -12.83 -7.90 4.57
CA MET A 376 -13.22 -7.49 5.92
C MET A 376 -13.27 -8.68 6.87
N GLN A 377 -12.61 -8.55 8.00
CA GLN A 377 -12.68 -9.50 9.13
C GLN A 377 -13.97 -9.26 9.91
N PRO A 378 -14.75 -10.31 10.24
CA PRO A 378 -16.01 -10.13 10.97
C PRO A 378 -15.82 -9.70 12.43
N ASN A 379 -14.73 -10.06 13.09
CA ASN A 379 -14.45 -9.86 14.52
C ASN A 379 -15.53 -10.41 15.48
N HIS A 380 -16.46 -11.20 14.96
CA HIS A 380 -17.61 -11.70 15.69
C HIS A 380 -17.22 -12.62 16.85
N PHE A 381 -16.11 -13.36 16.70
CA PHE A 381 -15.61 -14.27 17.76
C PHE A 381 -15.04 -13.55 18.99
N TRP A 382 -14.74 -12.25 18.85
CA TRP A 382 -14.17 -11.40 19.91
C TRP A 382 -15.21 -10.43 20.48
N ASP A 383 -16.49 -10.57 20.06
CA ASP A 383 -17.55 -9.62 20.31
C ASP A 383 -18.43 -10.07 21.49
N ASP A 384 -17.88 -10.03 22.70
CA ASP A 384 -18.61 -10.38 23.94
C ASP A 384 -19.81 -9.47 24.21
N LYS A 385 -19.85 -8.27 23.59
CA LYS A 385 -20.90 -7.26 23.79
C LYS A 385 -21.87 -7.13 22.64
N ASN A 386 -21.73 -7.96 21.61
CA ASN A 386 -22.51 -7.86 20.36
C ASN A 386 -22.41 -6.48 19.68
N GLU A 387 -21.26 -5.85 19.76
CA GLU A 387 -20.95 -4.56 19.10
C GLU A 387 -20.79 -4.71 17.58
N HIS A 388 -20.51 -5.93 17.11
CA HIS A 388 -20.29 -6.31 15.71
C HIS A 388 -21.26 -7.39 15.22
N PRO A 389 -22.59 -7.15 15.21
CA PRO A 389 -23.55 -8.17 14.83
C PRO A 389 -23.41 -8.55 13.36
N LEU A 390 -23.43 -9.85 13.05
CA LEU A 390 -23.27 -10.40 11.71
C LEU A 390 -24.20 -9.78 10.64
N PRO A 391 -25.50 -9.50 10.91
CA PRO A 391 -26.36 -8.86 9.92
C PRO A 391 -25.83 -7.50 9.44
N ARG A 392 -25.31 -6.69 10.37
CA ARG A 392 -24.72 -5.40 10.05
C ARG A 392 -23.42 -5.57 9.26
N PHE A 393 -22.56 -6.50 9.68
CA PHE A 393 -21.32 -6.85 9.00
C PHE A 393 -21.56 -7.20 7.52
N PHE A 394 -22.53 -8.08 7.21
CA PHE A 394 -22.88 -8.41 5.84
C PHE A 394 -23.47 -7.23 5.06
N SER A 395 -24.22 -6.37 5.74
CA SER A 395 -24.71 -5.12 5.14
C SER A 395 -23.56 -4.19 4.75
N ASP A 396 -22.58 -4.02 5.64
CA ASP A 396 -21.41 -3.16 5.42
C ASP A 396 -20.52 -3.71 4.27
N ILE A 397 -20.29 -5.03 4.20
CA ILE A 397 -19.59 -5.69 3.09
C ILE A 397 -20.27 -5.35 1.76
N LYS A 398 -21.59 -5.55 1.67
CA LYS A 398 -22.35 -5.30 0.45
C LYS A 398 -22.34 -3.83 0.06
N ALA A 399 -22.55 -2.94 1.03
CA ALA A 399 -22.61 -1.49 0.79
C ALA A 399 -21.28 -0.90 0.30
N ASN A 400 -20.16 -1.50 0.69
CA ASN A 400 -18.81 -0.98 0.41
C ASN A 400 -18.02 -1.86 -0.57
N ASN A 401 -18.65 -2.84 -1.23
CA ASN A 401 -18.01 -3.77 -2.17
C ASN A 401 -16.77 -4.48 -1.60
N LEU A 402 -16.84 -4.88 -0.33
CA LEU A 402 -15.76 -5.59 0.35
C LEU A 402 -15.88 -7.10 0.11
N CYS A 403 -14.75 -7.80 0.12
CA CYS A 403 -14.72 -9.25 0.19
C CYS A 403 -14.87 -9.71 1.65
N LEU A 404 -15.35 -10.94 1.82
CA LEU A 404 -15.44 -11.57 3.13
C LEU A 404 -14.13 -12.29 3.48
N LEU A 405 -13.54 -11.95 4.62
CA LEU A 405 -12.56 -12.83 5.23
C LEU A 405 -13.28 -13.92 6.01
N TYR A 406 -13.21 -15.15 5.50
CA TYR A 406 -13.72 -16.32 6.22
C TYR A 406 -12.62 -16.82 7.16
N THR A 407 -12.84 -16.68 8.47
CA THR A 407 -11.94 -17.23 9.49
C THR A 407 -12.48 -18.57 9.95
N SER A 408 -11.71 -19.64 9.78
CA SER A 408 -12.01 -20.92 10.43
C SER A 408 -11.94 -20.76 11.94
N PRO A 409 -12.78 -21.50 12.72
CA PRO A 409 -12.64 -21.54 14.17
C PRO A 409 -11.21 -21.89 14.54
N SER A 410 -10.64 -21.15 15.50
CA SER A 410 -9.31 -21.47 16.02
C SER A 410 -9.37 -22.86 16.70
N PRO A 411 -8.32 -23.70 16.61
CA PRO A 411 -8.21 -24.92 17.41
C PRO A 411 -8.29 -24.67 18.94
N ARG A 412 -8.19 -23.41 19.35
CA ARG A 412 -8.38 -22.97 20.74
C ARG A 412 -9.78 -22.45 21.02
N ASP A 413 -10.69 -22.47 20.05
CA ASP A 413 -12.09 -22.12 20.29
C ASP A 413 -12.71 -23.20 21.18
N PRO A 414 -13.16 -22.86 22.41
CA PRO A 414 -13.73 -23.84 23.34
C PRO A 414 -15.06 -24.48 22.86
N LYS A 415 -15.60 -24.01 21.72
CA LYS A 415 -16.80 -24.60 21.11
C LYS A 415 -16.49 -25.70 20.09
N THR A 416 -15.23 -25.95 19.80
CA THR A 416 -14.77 -26.96 18.82
C THR A 416 -14.02 -28.13 19.49
N SER A 417 -13.93 -28.16 20.82
CA SER A 417 -13.37 -29.27 21.61
C SER A 417 -14.44 -30.23 22.07
#